data_a2ae05cf9b6cbb69cc7b181a8043b871
#
_entry.id   a2ae05cf9b6cbb69cc7b181a8043b871
#
_cell.length_a   1.000
_cell.length_b   1.000
_cell.length_c   1.000
_cell.angle_alpha   90.00
_cell.angle_beta   90.00
_cell.angle_gamma   90.00
#
_symmetry.space_group_name_H-M   'P 1'
#
loop_
_entity.id
_entity.type
_entity.pdbx_description
1 polymer ?
#
loop_
_entity_poly.entity_id
_entity_poly.type
_entity_poly.pdbx_seq_one_letter_code
_entity_poly.pdbx_strand_id
1 'polypeptide(L)'
;MRRRFQIGMGVNPSLIINKGIYIQHVDGGLYTKENWSNKGYSNDLCNGIALVDKVCFVIATEYIGTFRWGKDGEIDNIFAQDSSHMGTIKKDYWGRENQNAYLEYDTSNTDYAFNKANSYLFKNGQNGYVGGAGEFFLISLYANEINECLLMVGGTIMSNRMWTSTRNEKFSYSWYYDINIQGDHLDTGSRGSSPWHQQLFDTTMPFPSILIYIFLPP
;
A
#
# COMPACT_ATOMS: atom_id res chain seq x y z
N MET A 1 19.63 15.38 0.90
CA MET A 1 18.87 16.47 0.29
C MET A 1 17.50 16.52 0.94
N ARG A 2 17.14 17.54 1.72
CA ARG A 2 15.82 17.62 2.37
C ARG A 2 14.83 18.17 1.34
N ARG A 3 13.94 17.33 0.83
CA ARG A 3 12.82 17.79 0.00
C ARG A 3 11.81 18.51 0.91
N ARG A 4 11.59 19.79 0.67
CA ARG A 4 10.46 20.53 1.25
C ARG A 4 9.19 20.07 0.54
N PHE A 5 8.27 19.50 1.29
CA PHE A 5 6.93 19.21 0.78
C PHE A 5 6.16 20.53 0.68
N GLN A 6 5.72 20.87 -0.52
CA GLN A 6 4.75 21.94 -0.72
C GLN A 6 3.36 21.33 -0.61
N ILE A 7 2.72 21.53 0.54
CA ILE A 7 1.30 21.20 0.72
C ILE A 7 0.51 22.36 0.11
N GLY A 8 -0.35 22.03 -0.85
CA GLY A 8 -1.16 22.99 -1.56
C GLY A 8 -2.13 23.73 -0.63
N MET A 9 -2.11 25.05 -0.79
CA MET A 9 -3.04 26.09 -0.32
C MET A 9 -3.65 25.94 1.09
N GLY A 10 -3.12 26.69 2.02
CA GLY A 10 -3.76 27.03 3.30
C GLY A 10 -3.00 26.63 4.56
N VAL A 11 -1.85 25.98 4.44
CA VAL A 11 -1.05 25.58 5.61
C VAL A 11 0.02 26.62 5.90
N ASN A 12 0.05 27.10 7.13
CA ASN A 12 1.10 27.95 7.66
C ASN A 12 2.47 27.30 7.42
N PRO A 13 3.44 27.95 6.71
CA PRO A 13 4.68 27.30 6.26
C PRO A 13 5.65 26.85 7.35
N SER A 14 5.25 26.90 8.60
CA SER A 14 6.03 26.51 9.78
C SER A 14 5.58 25.21 10.46
N LEU A 15 4.59 24.49 9.95
CA LEU A 15 4.20 23.23 10.58
C LEU A 15 5.21 22.11 10.23
N ILE A 16 6.08 21.79 11.16
CA ILE A 16 6.93 20.59 11.09
C ILE A 16 6.02 19.40 11.44
N ILE A 17 5.67 18.60 10.43
CA ILE A 17 4.97 17.35 10.66
C ILE A 17 6.00 16.33 11.16
N ASN A 18 5.81 15.82 12.36
CA ASN A 18 6.64 14.79 12.95
C ASN A 18 6.38 13.43 12.28
N LYS A 19 7.33 12.51 12.40
CA LYS A 19 7.10 11.12 12.05
C LYS A 19 5.99 10.53 12.90
N GLY A 20 5.13 9.73 12.28
CA GLY A 20 4.03 9.06 12.99
C GLY A 20 2.85 8.73 12.07
N ILE A 21 1.79 8.29 12.71
CA ILE A 21 0.54 7.93 12.07
C ILE A 21 -0.50 9.02 12.33
N TYR A 22 -1.23 9.37 11.28
CA TYR A 22 -2.23 10.43 11.30
C TYR A 22 -3.50 9.97 10.56
N ILE A 23 -4.64 10.53 10.97
CA ILE A 23 -5.87 10.45 10.19
C ILE A 23 -5.87 11.64 9.23
N GLN A 24 -5.95 11.37 7.93
CA GLN A 24 -6.04 12.42 6.92
C GLN A 24 -7.49 12.81 6.68
N HIS A 25 -7.78 14.08 6.82
CA HIS A 25 -9.06 14.67 6.45
C HIS A 25 -9.14 14.91 4.93
N VAL A 26 -10.35 14.96 4.36
CA VAL A 26 -10.58 15.14 2.91
C VAL A 26 -9.99 16.43 2.34
N ASP A 27 -9.75 17.45 3.16
CA ASP A 27 -9.06 18.70 2.77
C ASP A 27 -7.53 18.61 2.80
N GLY A 28 -6.98 17.41 3.15
CA GLY A 28 -5.55 17.16 3.26
C GLY A 28 -4.95 17.40 4.66
N GLY A 29 -5.72 17.89 5.62
CA GLY A 29 -5.27 18.09 7.01
C GLY A 29 -4.91 16.76 7.68
N LEU A 30 -3.80 16.74 8.47
CA LEU A 30 -3.34 15.59 9.21
C LEU A 30 -3.62 15.75 10.71
N TYR A 31 -4.25 14.76 11.31
CA TYR A 31 -4.68 14.78 12.70
C TYR A 31 -4.22 13.52 13.44
N THR A 32 -3.67 13.69 14.64
CA THR A 32 -3.49 12.54 15.55
C THR A 32 -4.86 11.97 15.95
N LYS A 33 -4.91 10.74 16.42
CA LYS A 33 -6.15 10.12 16.95
C LYS A 33 -6.86 11.03 17.95
N GLU A 34 -6.10 11.59 18.88
CA GLU A 34 -6.61 12.48 19.90
C GLU A 34 -7.21 13.76 19.30
N ASN A 35 -6.49 14.40 18.39
CA ASN A 35 -6.97 15.63 17.74
C ASN A 35 -8.19 15.39 16.85
N TRP A 36 -8.27 14.24 16.17
CA TRP A 36 -9.45 13.84 15.40
C TRP A 36 -10.69 13.74 16.30
N SER A 37 -10.56 13.02 17.44
CA SER A 37 -11.62 12.90 18.42
C SER A 37 -12.04 14.24 18.99
N ASN A 38 -11.07 15.07 19.42
CA ASN A 38 -11.34 16.38 20.02
C ASN A 38 -12.03 17.36 19.07
N LYS A 39 -11.79 17.21 17.76
CA LYS A 39 -12.48 18.00 16.73
C LYS A 39 -13.90 17.51 16.46
N GLY A 40 -14.25 16.29 16.86
CA GLY A 40 -15.54 15.69 16.60
C GLY A 40 -15.82 15.45 15.11
N TYR A 41 -14.79 15.20 14.31
CA TYR A 41 -14.96 14.95 12.90
C TYR A 41 -15.75 13.68 12.64
N SER A 42 -16.65 13.72 11.66
CA SER A 42 -17.32 12.53 11.14
C SER A 42 -16.31 11.65 10.38
N ASN A 43 -16.47 10.33 10.49
CA ASN A 43 -15.68 9.37 9.75
C ASN A 43 -15.79 9.53 8.21
N ASP A 44 -16.90 10.09 7.75
CA ASP A 44 -17.09 10.43 6.32
C ASP A 44 -16.09 11.48 5.81
N LEU A 45 -15.48 12.25 6.71
CA LEU A 45 -14.45 13.22 6.38
C LEU A 45 -13.03 12.61 6.40
N CYS A 46 -12.88 11.35 6.78
CA CYS A 46 -11.61 10.65 6.71
C CYS A 46 -11.30 10.27 5.25
N ASN A 47 -10.18 10.75 4.73
CA ASN A 47 -9.64 10.35 3.42
C ASN A 47 -8.85 9.05 3.50
N GLY A 48 -8.17 8.78 4.61
CA GLY A 48 -7.35 7.60 4.86
C GLY A 48 -6.43 7.79 6.05
N ILE A 49 -5.57 6.81 6.29
CA ILE A 49 -4.57 6.84 7.35
C ILE A 49 -3.22 7.20 6.75
N ALA A 50 -2.69 8.34 7.11
CA ALA A 50 -1.40 8.82 6.64
C ALA A 50 -0.25 8.27 7.51
N LEU A 51 0.76 7.72 6.87
CA LEU A 51 2.04 7.37 7.48
C LEU A 51 3.08 8.40 7.04
N VAL A 52 3.72 9.04 8.01
CA VAL A 52 4.79 10.01 7.79
C VAL A 52 6.08 9.48 8.37
N ASP A 53 7.03 9.13 7.53
CA ASP A 53 8.39 8.69 7.92
C ASP A 53 9.40 9.13 6.84
N LYS A 54 10.19 8.22 6.28
CA LYS A 54 11.14 8.47 5.17
C LYS A 54 10.42 8.87 3.90
N VAL A 55 9.24 8.36 3.73
CA VAL A 55 8.24 8.72 2.71
C VAL A 55 6.94 9.06 3.41
N CYS A 56 6.03 9.69 2.70
CA CYS A 56 4.71 10.01 3.19
C CYS A 56 3.68 9.46 2.21
N PHE A 57 2.71 8.71 2.71
CA PHE A 57 1.62 8.15 1.91
C PHE A 57 0.37 7.95 2.77
N VAL A 58 -0.77 7.74 2.12
CA VAL A 58 -2.06 7.54 2.77
C VAL A 58 -2.59 6.15 2.42
N ILE A 59 -3.04 5.44 3.44
CA ILE A 59 -3.61 4.09 3.37
C ILE A 59 -5.12 4.21 3.32
N ALA A 60 -5.78 3.51 2.39
CA ALA A 60 -7.23 3.46 2.32
C ALA A 60 -7.84 2.86 3.59
N THR A 61 -9.02 3.36 3.99
CA THR A 61 -9.72 2.87 5.18
C THR A 61 -10.45 1.55 4.95
N GLU A 62 -10.60 1.12 3.72
CA GLU A 62 -11.36 -0.06 3.35
C GLU A 62 -10.54 -1.07 2.57
N TYR A 63 -10.98 -2.31 2.65
CA TYR A 63 -10.49 -3.43 1.87
C TYR A 63 -11.17 -3.46 0.52
N ILE A 64 -10.41 -3.43 -0.58
CA ILE A 64 -10.97 -3.34 -1.93
C ILE A 64 -11.14 -4.69 -2.62
N GLY A 65 -10.65 -5.77 -2.07
CA GLY A 65 -10.84 -7.12 -2.61
C GLY A 65 -9.56 -7.92 -2.76
N THR A 66 -9.71 -9.13 -3.30
CA THR A 66 -8.64 -10.07 -3.60
C THR A 66 -8.41 -10.10 -5.11
N PHE A 67 -7.16 -9.90 -5.55
CA PHE A 67 -6.83 -9.78 -6.96
C PHE A 67 -5.53 -10.53 -7.28
N ARG A 68 -5.37 -10.91 -8.55
CA ARG A 68 -4.07 -11.31 -9.07
C ARG A 68 -3.14 -10.10 -9.08
N TRP A 69 -1.84 -10.34 -8.90
CA TRP A 69 -0.86 -9.26 -8.95
C TRP A 69 -0.93 -8.49 -10.27
N GLY A 70 -0.86 -9.19 -11.38
CA GLY A 70 -0.89 -8.65 -12.73
C GLY A 70 -0.66 -9.74 -13.76
N LYS A 71 -0.39 -9.36 -15.00
CA LYS A 71 -0.06 -10.24 -16.10
C LYS A 71 1.34 -10.83 -15.91
N ASP A 72 1.52 -12.09 -16.33
CA ASP A 72 2.83 -12.71 -16.39
C ASP A 72 3.69 -12.07 -17.49
N GLY A 73 4.99 -12.06 -17.26
CA GLY A 73 5.97 -11.55 -18.20
C GLY A 73 6.96 -10.55 -17.58
N GLU A 74 7.90 -10.13 -18.37
CA GLU A 74 8.83 -9.07 -18.04
C GLU A 74 8.12 -7.72 -18.22
N ILE A 75 8.23 -6.87 -17.23
CA ILE A 75 7.66 -5.51 -17.26
C ILE A 75 8.80 -4.56 -16.99
N ASP A 76 9.13 -3.77 -17.98
CA ASP A 76 10.17 -2.75 -17.86
C ASP A 76 9.82 -1.69 -16.81
N ASN A 77 10.87 -1.10 -16.24
CA ASN A 77 10.77 0.01 -15.29
C ASN A 77 10.05 -0.31 -13.95
N ILE A 78 9.62 -1.54 -13.70
CA ILE A 78 9.21 -1.95 -12.37
C ILE A 78 10.43 -2.43 -11.60
N PHE A 79 10.60 -1.92 -10.38
CA PHE A 79 11.68 -2.36 -9.50
C PHE A 79 11.60 -3.88 -9.25
N ALA A 80 12.69 -4.58 -9.57
CA ALA A 80 12.80 -6.03 -9.44
C ALA A 80 14.08 -6.43 -8.69
N GLN A 81 13.97 -7.36 -7.76
CA GLN A 81 15.11 -7.94 -7.04
C GLN A 81 14.81 -9.36 -6.57
N ASP A 82 15.83 -10.20 -6.46
CA ASP A 82 15.74 -11.53 -5.89
C ASP A 82 15.89 -11.53 -4.35
N SER A 83 15.71 -12.70 -3.74
CA SER A 83 15.77 -12.87 -2.28
C SER A 83 17.13 -12.60 -1.65
N SER A 84 18.21 -12.57 -2.42
CA SER A 84 19.56 -12.24 -1.92
C SER A 84 19.71 -10.75 -1.60
N HIS A 85 18.78 -9.93 -2.05
CA HIS A 85 18.81 -8.48 -1.92
C HIS A 85 17.69 -7.92 -1.02
N MET A 86 17.29 -8.65 0.03
CA MET A 86 16.19 -8.25 0.94
C MET A 86 16.32 -6.82 1.49
N GLY A 87 17.54 -6.41 1.82
CA GLY A 87 17.79 -5.03 2.29
C GLY A 87 17.52 -3.96 1.22
N THR A 88 17.60 -4.30 -0.05
CA THR A 88 17.30 -3.40 -1.18
C THR A 88 15.81 -3.41 -1.46
N ILE A 89 15.16 -4.58 -1.41
CA ILE A 89 13.71 -4.73 -1.59
C ILE A 89 12.94 -3.87 -0.59
N LYS A 90 13.35 -3.90 0.69
CA LYS A 90 12.76 -3.08 1.76
C LYS A 90 13.02 -1.57 1.63
N LYS A 91 13.70 -1.14 0.60
CA LYS A 91 13.92 0.27 0.25
C LYS A 91 13.20 0.68 -1.04
N ASP A 92 12.40 -0.21 -1.61
CA ASP A 92 11.52 0.13 -2.72
C ASP A 92 10.33 0.94 -2.21
N TYR A 93 10.47 2.26 -2.23
CA TYR A 93 9.43 3.24 -1.90
C TYR A 93 8.79 3.85 -3.16
N TRP A 94 8.84 3.13 -4.28
CA TRP A 94 8.39 3.60 -5.59
C TRP A 94 7.09 2.92 -6.06
N GLY A 95 6.18 2.67 -5.12
CA GLY A 95 4.92 2.00 -5.45
C GLY A 95 4.13 2.69 -6.56
N ARG A 96 4.09 4.02 -6.55
CA ARG A 96 3.40 4.81 -7.59
C ARG A 96 4.09 4.68 -8.95
N GLU A 97 5.41 4.75 -9.00
CA GLU A 97 6.19 4.61 -10.22
C GLU A 97 6.08 3.20 -10.79
N ASN A 98 6.16 2.19 -9.92
CA ASN A 98 5.95 0.78 -10.30
C ASN A 98 4.56 0.58 -10.91
N GLN A 99 3.52 1.18 -10.32
CA GLN A 99 2.17 1.12 -10.86
C GLN A 99 2.06 1.80 -12.22
N ASN A 100 2.64 2.98 -12.39
CA ASN A 100 2.62 3.68 -13.67
C ASN A 100 3.28 2.83 -14.77
N ALA A 101 4.44 2.24 -14.48
CA ALA A 101 5.11 1.32 -15.40
C ALA A 101 4.24 0.10 -15.74
N TYR A 102 3.52 -0.47 -14.75
CA TYR A 102 2.59 -1.54 -15.02
C TYR A 102 1.43 -1.11 -15.93
N LEU A 103 0.84 0.03 -15.69
CA LEU A 103 -0.30 0.54 -16.47
C LEU A 103 0.10 0.88 -17.92
N GLU A 104 1.37 1.27 -18.16
CA GLU A 104 1.90 1.41 -19.53
C GLU A 104 2.00 0.04 -20.23
N TYR A 105 2.28 -1.03 -19.47
CA TYR A 105 2.40 -2.39 -19.99
C TYR A 105 1.05 -3.05 -20.26
N ASP A 106 0.09 -2.98 -19.31
CA ASP A 106 -1.22 -3.63 -19.43
C ASP A 106 -2.33 -2.92 -18.65
N THR A 107 -3.29 -2.36 -19.40
CA THR A 107 -4.53 -1.80 -18.84
C THR A 107 -5.76 -2.66 -19.16
N SER A 108 -5.59 -3.77 -19.88
CA SER A 108 -6.70 -4.51 -20.48
C SER A 108 -7.53 -5.31 -19.48
N ASN A 109 -6.91 -5.79 -18.40
CA ASN A 109 -7.58 -6.64 -17.41
C ASN A 109 -7.88 -5.89 -16.12
N THR A 110 -9.13 -5.58 -15.90
CA THR A 110 -9.62 -4.88 -14.71
C THR A 110 -9.54 -5.68 -13.41
N ASP A 111 -9.23 -6.98 -13.48
CA ASP A 111 -9.15 -7.85 -12.29
C ASP A 111 -7.74 -7.99 -11.72
N TYR A 112 -6.79 -7.24 -12.26
CA TYR A 112 -5.45 -7.16 -11.70
C TYR A 112 -5.33 -6.06 -10.63
N ALA A 113 -4.46 -6.31 -9.64
CA ALA A 113 -4.22 -5.45 -8.50
C ALA A 113 -3.96 -3.99 -8.89
N PHE A 114 -3.09 -3.78 -9.87
CA PHE A 114 -2.73 -2.44 -10.35
C PHE A 114 -3.90 -1.68 -10.97
N ASN A 115 -4.71 -2.37 -11.79
CA ASN A 115 -5.87 -1.76 -12.42
C ASN A 115 -6.97 -1.45 -11.40
N LYS A 116 -7.18 -2.34 -10.42
CA LYS A 116 -8.10 -2.08 -9.30
C LYS A 116 -7.64 -0.91 -8.45
N ALA A 117 -6.35 -0.88 -8.08
CA ALA A 117 -5.78 0.21 -7.32
C ALA A 117 -5.95 1.55 -8.07
N ASN A 118 -5.65 1.58 -9.36
CA ASN A 118 -5.82 2.78 -10.19
C ASN A 118 -7.27 3.23 -10.35
N SER A 119 -8.23 2.30 -10.29
CA SER A 119 -9.67 2.63 -10.35
C SER A 119 -10.26 3.07 -9.02
N TYR A 120 -9.56 2.82 -7.91
CA TYR A 120 -9.99 3.28 -6.60
C TYR A 120 -9.79 4.78 -6.49
N LEU A 121 -10.85 5.48 -6.09
CA LEU A 121 -10.81 6.93 -5.92
C LEU A 121 -10.94 7.27 -4.42
N PHE A 122 -9.91 7.87 -3.88
CA PHE A 122 -9.96 8.45 -2.55
C PHE A 122 -10.93 9.63 -2.50
N LYS A 123 -11.44 9.97 -1.31
CA LYS A 123 -12.42 11.06 -1.15
C LYS A 123 -11.90 12.43 -1.60
N ASN A 124 -10.58 12.62 -1.61
CA ASN A 124 -9.94 13.83 -2.15
C ASN A 124 -9.78 13.83 -3.69
N GLY A 125 -10.30 12.80 -4.38
CA GLY A 125 -10.28 12.67 -5.85
C GLY A 125 -8.99 12.08 -6.42
N GLN A 126 -8.07 11.60 -5.61
CA GLN A 126 -6.84 10.96 -6.08
C GLN A 126 -7.03 9.47 -6.34
N ASN A 127 -6.44 8.95 -7.41
CA ASN A 127 -6.39 7.51 -7.66
C ASN A 127 -5.39 6.83 -6.73
N GLY A 128 -5.73 5.61 -6.32
CA GLY A 128 -4.84 4.78 -5.52
C GLY A 128 -3.73 4.11 -6.32
N TYR A 129 -2.82 3.46 -5.61
CA TYR A 129 -1.75 2.63 -6.18
C TYR A 129 -1.38 1.47 -5.25
N VAL A 130 -0.73 0.45 -5.78
CA VAL A 130 -0.18 -0.67 -5.01
C VAL A 130 1.18 -0.26 -4.46
N GLY A 131 1.34 -0.27 -3.14
CA GLY A 131 2.58 0.16 -2.49
C GLY A 131 3.78 -0.73 -2.84
N GLY A 132 4.98 -0.15 -2.82
CA GLY A 132 6.24 -0.86 -2.92
C GLY A 132 6.58 -1.64 -1.63
N ALA A 133 7.49 -2.60 -1.71
CA ALA A 133 7.87 -3.42 -0.56
C ALA A 133 8.44 -2.60 0.61
N GLY A 134 9.13 -1.50 0.34
CA GLY A 134 9.62 -0.57 1.36
C GLY A 134 8.51 0.20 2.07
N GLU A 135 7.44 0.55 1.35
CA GLU A 135 6.24 1.18 1.93
C GLU A 135 5.53 0.19 2.86
N PHE A 136 5.36 -1.08 2.44
CA PHE A 136 4.81 -2.13 3.30
C PHE A 136 5.71 -2.46 4.49
N PHE A 137 7.02 -2.40 4.34
CA PHE A 137 7.93 -2.52 5.47
C PHE A 137 7.70 -1.41 6.51
N LEU A 138 7.50 -0.16 6.07
CA LEU A 138 7.13 0.91 7.00
C LEU A 138 5.77 0.66 7.66
N ILE A 139 4.77 0.20 6.90
CA ILE A 139 3.48 -0.18 7.46
C ILE A 139 3.63 -1.21 8.57
N SER A 140 4.46 -2.24 8.37
CA SER A 140 4.65 -3.29 9.39
C SER A 140 5.23 -2.76 10.71
N LEU A 141 6.07 -1.73 10.64
CA LEU A 141 6.62 -1.09 11.84
C LEU A 141 5.58 -0.31 12.65
N TYR A 142 4.53 0.18 12.00
CA TYR A 142 3.46 0.99 12.60
C TYR A 142 2.09 0.29 12.57
N ALA A 143 2.05 -1.03 12.34
CA ALA A 143 0.81 -1.76 12.07
C ALA A 143 -0.24 -1.61 13.18
N ASN A 144 0.16 -1.63 14.44
CA ASN A 144 -0.74 -1.46 15.57
C ASN A 144 -1.39 -0.06 15.58
N GLU A 145 -0.57 0.98 15.42
CA GLU A 145 -1.06 2.37 15.41
C GLU A 145 -1.97 2.63 14.20
N ILE A 146 -1.62 2.08 13.04
CA ILE A 146 -2.44 2.15 11.82
C ILE A 146 -3.79 1.48 12.06
N ASN A 147 -3.80 0.26 12.61
CA ASN A 147 -5.02 -0.49 12.89
C ASN A 147 -5.92 0.22 13.93
N GLU A 148 -5.32 0.83 14.95
CA GLU A 148 -6.08 1.65 15.89
C GLU A 148 -6.75 2.86 15.22
N CYS A 149 -6.04 3.54 14.32
CA CYS A 149 -6.61 4.64 13.53
C CYS A 149 -7.72 4.15 12.60
N LEU A 150 -7.52 3.01 11.91
CA LEU A 150 -8.52 2.39 11.03
C LEU A 150 -9.81 2.08 11.80
N LEU A 151 -9.69 1.39 12.94
CA LEU A 151 -10.84 1.08 13.79
C LEU A 151 -11.59 2.33 14.25
N MET A 152 -10.84 3.37 14.61
CA MET A 152 -11.41 4.62 15.07
C MET A 152 -12.29 5.33 14.02
N VAL A 153 -11.88 5.24 12.74
CA VAL A 153 -12.63 5.86 11.64
C VAL A 153 -13.63 4.90 10.97
N GLY A 154 -13.85 3.71 11.57
CA GLY A 154 -14.77 2.70 11.03
C GLY A 154 -14.23 1.95 9.83
N GLY A 155 -12.91 1.97 9.63
CA GLY A 155 -12.23 1.26 8.56
C GLY A 155 -11.97 -0.23 8.88
N THR A 156 -11.39 -0.92 7.92
CA THR A 156 -11.02 -2.34 8.03
C THR A 156 -9.57 -2.46 8.50
N ILE A 157 -9.33 -3.25 9.55
CA ILE A 157 -7.97 -3.50 10.04
C ILE A 157 -7.13 -4.22 8.99
N MET A 158 -5.86 -3.84 8.92
CA MET A 158 -4.89 -4.52 8.09
C MET A 158 -4.56 -5.89 8.69
N SER A 159 -4.90 -6.93 7.96
CA SER A 159 -4.60 -8.32 8.29
C SER A 159 -4.38 -9.09 7.00
N ASN A 160 -3.64 -10.20 7.06
CA ASN A 160 -3.36 -11.06 5.90
C ASN A 160 -2.22 -10.59 4.98
N ARG A 161 -2.06 -11.31 3.88
CA ARG A 161 -1.04 -11.09 2.87
C ARG A 161 -1.46 -9.99 1.91
N MET A 162 -0.51 -9.13 1.57
CA MET A 162 -0.73 -8.02 0.66
C MET A 162 0.32 -8.01 -0.44
N TRP A 163 -0.13 -7.94 -1.69
CA TRP A 163 0.77 -7.73 -2.80
C TRP A 163 1.49 -6.40 -2.66
N THR A 164 2.80 -6.43 -2.92
CA THR A 164 3.57 -5.21 -3.18
C THR A 164 3.66 -4.97 -4.68
N SER A 165 3.93 -3.75 -5.10
CA SER A 165 4.24 -3.46 -6.51
C SER A 165 5.64 -3.91 -6.92
N THR A 166 6.48 -4.30 -5.97
CA THR A 166 7.83 -4.79 -6.18
C THR A 166 7.82 -6.17 -6.84
N ARG A 167 8.56 -6.31 -7.92
CA ARG A 167 8.68 -7.56 -8.66
C ARG A 167 9.85 -8.40 -8.15
N ASN A 168 9.74 -9.72 -8.22
CA ASN A 168 10.91 -10.60 -8.16
C ASN A 168 11.58 -10.64 -9.53
N GLU A 169 12.90 -10.83 -9.58
CA GLU A 169 13.66 -10.99 -10.85
C GLU A 169 13.18 -12.20 -11.66
N LYS A 170 12.62 -13.21 -11.01
CA LYS A 170 11.97 -14.33 -11.70
C LYS A 170 10.61 -13.88 -12.23
N PHE A 171 10.40 -13.95 -13.54
CA PHE A 171 9.27 -13.39 -14.27
C PHE A 171 7.86 -13.73 -13.75
N SER A 172 7.70 -14.89 -13.12
CA SER A 172 6.40 -15.36 -12.62
C SER A 172 6.16 -15.07 -11.15
N TYR A 173 7.04 -14.32 -10.46
CA TYR A 173 6.93 -14.05 -9.04
C TYR A 173 6.88 -12.56 -8.73
N SER A 174 6.16 -12.21 -7.66
CA SER A 174 6.13 -10.87 -7.07
C SER A 174 6.21 -10.96 -5.55
N TRP A 175 6.63 -9.88 -4.92
CA TRP A 175 6.75 -9.82 -3.48
C TRP A 175 5.39 -9.53 -2.85
N TYR A 176 5.12 -10.17 -1.72
CA TYR A 176 3.99 -9.86 -0.84
C TYR A 176 4.46 -9.68 0.60
N TYR A 177 3.70 -8.97 1.38
CA TYR A 177 3.91 -8.77 2.80
C TYR A 177 2.81 -9.47 3.59
N ASP A 178 3.19 -10.23 4.66
CA ASP A 178 2.24 -10.85 5.59
C ASP A 178 2.23 -10.08 6.92
N ILE A 179 1.17 -9.33 7.17
CA ILE A 179 1.06 -8.48 8.37
C ILE A 179 0.58 -9.25 9.61
N ASN A 180 0.01 -10.44 9.45
CA ASN A 180 -0.48 -11.23 10.59
C ASN A 180 0.62 -11.86 11.43
N ILE A 181 1.82 -11.97 10.91
CA ILE A 181 2.93 -12.66 11.54
C ILE A 181 3.80 -11.63 12.24
N GLN A 182 4.01 -11.78 13.54
CA GLN A 182 4.96 -10.93 14.27
C GLN A 182 6.35 -11.07 13.65
N GLY A 183 6.86 -9.97 13.09
CA GLY A 183 8.15 -9.92 12.45
C GLY A 183 8.10 -9.47 10.99
N ASP A 184 9.23 -9.57 10.34
CA ASP A 184 9.44 -9.08 9.00
C ASP A 184 9.21 -10.21 7.99
N HIS A 185 7.99 -10.34 7.52
CA HIS A 185 7.53 -11.41 6.63
C HIS A 185 7.27 -10.90 5.20
N LEU A 186 8.34 -10.50 4.54
CA LEU A 186 8.35 -10.28 3.10
C LEU A 186 8.70 -11.60 2.40
N ASP A 187 7.85 -12.07 1.50
CA ASP A 187 8.03 -13.31 0.76
C ASP A 187 7.54 -13.17 -0.69
N THR A 188 7.75 -14.19 -1.51
CA THR A 188 7.39 -14.18 -2.93
C THR A 188 6.21 -15.08 -3.22
N GLY A 189 5.29 -14.59 -4.07
CA GLY A 189 4.16 -15.35 -4.59
C GLY A 189 4.15 -15.42 -6.12
N SER A 190 3.64 -16.52 -6.69
CA SER A 190 3.45 -16.66 -8.13
C SER A 190 2.36 -15.72 -8.63
N ARG A 191 2.59 -15.03 -9.75
CA ARG A 191 1.61 -14.17 -10.42
C ARG A 191 0.56 -14.95 -11.21
N GLY A 192 0.90 -16.15 -11.65
CA GLY A 192 0.06 -17.07 -12.41
C GLY A 192 0.04 -18.47 -11.79
N SER A 193 -0.62 -19.41 -12.42
CA SER A 193 -0.73 -20.80 -11.98
C SER A 193 0.60 -21.56 -12.16
N SER A 194 1.52 -21.42 -11.24
CA SER A 194 2.69 -22.30 -11.16
C SER A 194 2.30 -23.60 -10.44
N PRO A 195 2.63 -24.80 -10.97
CA PRO A 195 2.29 -26.09 -10.34
C PRO A 195 2.88 -26.26 -8.93
N TRP A 196 3.94 -25.55 -8.58
CA TRP A 196 4.58 -25.62 -7.27
C TRP A 196 3.78 -24.93 -6.15
N HIS A 197 2.97 -23.95 -6.48
CA HIS A 197 2.11 -23.27 -5.49
C HIS A 197 0.77 -23.96 -5.29
N GLN A 198 0.35 -24.85 -6.18
CA GLN A 198 -0.84 -25.70 -5.96
C GLN A 198 -0.65 -26.71 -4.83
N GLN A 199 0.58 -27.04 -4.45
CA GLN A 199 0.86 -27.94 -3.33
C GLN A 199 0.93 -27.23 -1.96
N LEU A 200 1.19 -25.95 -1.93
CA LEU A 200 1.20 -25.13 -0.70
C LEU A 200 -0.15 -24.48 -0.39
N PHE A 201 -0.99 -24.31 -1.39
CA PHE A 201 -2.35 -23.82 -1.25
C PHE A 201 -3.30 -24.92 -1.69
N ASP A 202 -3.90 -25.61 -0.70
CA ASP A 202 -4.93 -26.61 -0.94
C ASP A 202 -5.97 -26.05 -1.94
N THR A 203 -6.20 -26.78 -3.04
CA THR A 203 -7.06 -26.36 -4.16
C THR A 203 -8.53 -26.17 -3.75
N THR A 204 -8.88 -26.44 -2.51
CA THR A 204 -10.20 -26.22 -1.92
C THR A 204 -10.35 -24.90 -1.20
N MET A 205 -9.25 -24.17 -0.98
CA MET A 205 -9.32 -22.80 -0.44
C MET A 205 -9.38 -21.81 -1.59
N PRO A 206 -10.31 -20.83 -1.57
CA PRO A 206 -10.21 -19.67 -2.45
C PRO A 206 -8.84 -19.03 -2.20
N PHE A 207 -8.17 -18.60 -3.26
CA PHE A 207 -6.85 -17.97 -3.19
C PHE A 207 -6.75 -17.09 -1.96
N PRO A 208 -5.65 -17.16 -1.17
CA PRO A 208 -5.53 -16.36 0.04
C PRO A 208 -5.85 -14.90 -0.30
N SER A 209 -6.76 -14.35 0.45
CA SER A 209 -7.23 -12.98 0.26
C SER A 209 -6.04 -12.04 0.38
N ILE A 210 -5.53 -11.56 -0.74
CA ILE A 210 -4.44 -10.61 -0.76
C ILE A 210 -5.08 -9.23 -0.69
N LEU A 211 -4.91 -8.60 0.46
CA LEU A 211 -5.36 -7.24 0.71
C LEU A 211 -4.53 -6.27 -0.13
N ILE A 212 -5.21 -5.41 -0.85
CA ILE A 212 -4.57 -4.29 -1.52
C ILE A 212 -4.98 -3.03 -0.77
N TYR A 213 -4.01 -2.44 -0.11
CA TYR A 213 -4.13 -1.09 0.41
C TYR A 213 -3.59 -0.14 -0.64
N ILE A 214 -4.32 0.91 -0.85
CA ILE A 214 -4.07 1.88 -1.89
C ILE A 214 -3.49 3.11 -1.24
N PHE A 215 -2.40 3.61 -1.79
CA PHE A 215 -1.65 4.72 -1.27
C PHE A 215 -1.89 5.97 -2.10
N LEU A 216 -1.86 7.12 -1.45
CA LEU A 216 -1.81 8.42 -2.11
C LEU A 216 -0.38 8.95 -2.11
N PRO A 217 0.05 9.57 -3.20
CA PRO A 217 1.23 10.41 -3.15
C PRO A 217 0.97 11.62 -2.23
N PRO A 218 2.01 12.18 -1.63
CA PRO A 218 1.92 13.39 -0.85
C PRO A 218 1.43 14.57 -1.67
#